data_2a85414798beed7f74a5c860cdaba545
#
_entry.id   2a85414798beed7f74a5c860cdaba545
#
_cell.length_a   1.000
_cell.length_b   1.000
_cell.length_c   1.000
_cell.angle_alpha   90.00
_cell.angle_beta   90.00
_cell.angle_gamma   90.00
#
_symmetry.space_group_name_H-M   'P 1'
#
loop_
_entity.id
_entity.type
_entity.pdbx_description
1 polymer ?
#
loop_
_entity_poly.entity_id
_entity_poly.type
_entity_poly.pdbx_seq_one_letter_code
_entity_poly.pdbx_strand_id
1 'polypeptide(L)'
;MKLLVFEFATANGLNDPFITVEGLAILEAVLDDLEKFNPHYLVPNESIKLNSNAVPVVIDEDISKWLSKHITEYDACLPIAPEEDGLLHDLTQIIESNGVTVFGSNSKAIKLTTDKFEMYKALEGKAPIIRTEKISFNDDLEELGKTVFQESCLKVIKPADGVSSSGVMVLSSLEDFLIGAKIIRQFTKLPYFVMQDYIPGDSVSVSLLSDGETAIPLSLNQQDIEIKSCKISYNGGKVPYNHELSLIAKETAKNVVEIIEGVVGFVGVDLILCEDEVYLVEINSRLTTPYIALRMITKFNLGEAVINSVNGVLPDNIGLNGEVNFYKEGKSLRVSVLK
;
A
#
# COMPACT_ATOMS: atom_id res chain seq x y z
N MET A 1 14.77 1.63 -23.67
CA MET A 1 13.94 0.82 -22.74
C MET A 1 12.48 1.13 -23.00
N LYS A 2 11.70 0.14 -23.44
CA LYS A 2 10.24 0.28 -23.62
C LYS A 2 9.56 -0.04 -22.28
N LEU A 3 9.03 0.97 -21.62
CA LEU A 3 8.48 0.89 -20.28
C LEU A 3 6.95 0.87 -20.31
N LEU A 4 6.35 -0.09 -19.61
CA LEU A 4 4.92 -0.11 -19.32
C LEU A 4 4.68 0.34 -17.88
N VAL A 5 3.75 1.27 -17.67
CA VAL A 5 3.21 1.64 -16.36
C VAL A 5 1.70 1.42 -16.40
N PHE A 6 1.13 0.74 -15.44
CA PHE A 6 -0.32 0.62 -15.41
C PHE A 6 -0.86 0.74 -13.99
N GLU A 7 -2.07 1.27 -13.88
CA GLU A 7 -2.87 1.26 -12.68
C GLU A 7 -4.14 0.44 -12.96
N PHE A 8 -4.39 -0.53 -12.10
CA PHE A 8 -5.40 -1.56 -12.31
C PHE A 8 -6.82 -1.02 -12.54
N ALA A 9 -7.27 -0.10 -11.69
CA ALA A 9 -8.63 0.43 -11.78
C ALA A 9 -8.82 1.28 -13.05
N THR A 10 -7.81 2.08 -13.40
CA THR A 10 -7.79 2.88 -14.63
C THR A 10 -7.78 1.98 -15.87
N ALA A 11 -6.93 0.97 -15.90
CA ALA A 11 -6.80 0.05 -17.03
C ALA A 11 -8.09 -0.73 -17.30
N ASN A 12 -8.81 -1.13 -16.25
CA ASN A 12 -10.09 -1.86 -16.38
C ASN A 12 -11.33 -0.94 -16.49
N GLY A 13 -11.15 0.38 -16.47
CA GLY A 13 -12.28 1.32 -16.53
C GLY A 13 -13.25 1.20 -15.36
N LEU A 14 -12.75 0.87 -14.17
CA LEU A 14 -13.59 0.80 -12.99
C LEU A 14 -14.13 2.19 -12.65
N ASN A 15 -15.43 2.25 -12.34
CA ASN A 15 -16.12 3.52 -12.06
C ASN A 15 -16.31 3.77 -10.56
N ASP A 16 -15.66 2.99 -9.68
CA ASP A 16 -15.72 3.24 -8.25
C ASP A 16 -14.82 4.44 -7.89
N PRO A 17 -15.42 5.60 -7.54
CA PRO A 17 -14.64 6.81 -7.27
C PRO A 17 -13.73 6.71 -6.04
N PHE A 18 -13.98 5.78 -5.13
CA PHE A 18 -13.15 5.60 -3.94
C PHE A 18 -11.84 4.85 -4.24
N ILE A 19 -11.87 3.96 -5.22
CA ILE A 19 -10.71 3.16 -5.65
C ILE A 19 -9.93 3.91 -6.74
N THR A 20 -10.63 4.49 -7.71
CA THR A 20 -10.02 5.07 -8.90
C THR A 20 -9.29 6.39 -8.65
N VAL A 21 -9.73 7.20 -7.67
CA VAL A 21 -9.16 8.54 -7.45
C VAL A 21 -7.69 8.50 -7.02
N GLU A 22 -7.35 7.64 -6.05
CA GLU A 22 -5.96 7.54 -5.59
C GLU A 22 -5.07 6.87 -6.63
N GLY A 23 -5.54 5.77 -7.22
CA GLY A 23 -4.80 5.03 -8.25
C GLY A 23 -4.49 5.90 -9.46
N LEU A 24 -5.50 6.63 -9.97
CA LEU A 24 -5.33 7.56 -11.09
C LEU A 24 -4.33 8.67 -10.76
N ALA A 25 -4.41 9.26 -9.57
CA ALA A 25 -3.49 10.32 -9.16
C ALA A 25 -2.04 9.80 -8.99
N ILE A 26 -1.85 8.57 -8.51
CA ILE A 26 -0.54 7.93 -8.47
C ILE A 26 -0.04 7.67 -9.90
N LEU A 27 -0.88 7.15 -10.80
CA LEU A 27 -0.52 6.89 -12.18
C LEU A 27 -0.06 8.18 -12.89
N GLU A 28 -0.85 9.26 -12.82
CA GLU A 28 -0.49 10.55 -13.40
C GLU A 28 0.84 11.07 -12.86
N ALA A 29 1.05 11.01 -11.55
CA ALA A 29 2.28 11.44 -10.90
C ALA A 29 3.50 10.64 -11.37
N VAL A 30 3.38 9.32 -11.48
CA VAL A 30 4.46 8.45 -11.95
C VAL A 30 4.77 8.66 -13.43
N LEU A 31 3.74 8.81 -14.28
CA LEU A 31 3.93 9.06 -15.71
C LEU A 31 4.65 10.38 -15.96
N ASP A 32 4.34 11.42 -15.17
CA ASP A 32 5.01 12.71 -15.20
C ASP A 32 6.50 12.59 -14.77
N ASP A 33 6.77 11.89 -13.65
CA ASP A 33 8.13 11.64 -13.18
C ASP A 33 8.97 10.84 -14.18
N LEU A 34 8.35 9.95 -14.94
CA LEU A 34 9.01 9.06 -15.90
C LEU A 34 8.92 9.54 -17.35
N GLU A 35 8.52 10.79 -17.60
CA GLU A 35 8.34 11.35 -18.95
C GLU A 35 9.53 11.10 -19.88
N LYS A 36 10.77 11.21 -19.39
CA LYS A 36 11.98 10.99 -20.19
C LYS A 36 12.10 9.57 -20.78
N PHE A 37 11.41 8.59 -20.21
CA PHE A 37 11.37 7.22 -20.69
C PHE A 37 10.28 6.98 -21.74
N ASN A 38 9.44 7.99 -22.00
CA ASN A 38 8.27 7.89 -22.87
C ASN A 38 7.41 6.65 -22.55
N PRO A 39 6.92 6.51 -21.29
CA PRO A 39 6.25 5.30 -20.83
C PRO A 39 4.93 5.08 -21.56
N HIS A 40 4.57 3.82 -21.76
CA HIS A 40 3.23 3.43 -22.18
C HIS A 40 2.34 3.21 -20.95
N TYR A 41 1.05 3.49 -21.06
CA TYR A 41 0.10 3.20 -19.99
C TYR A 41 -1.22 2.59 -20.51
N LEU A 42 -1.86 1.72 -19.71
CA LEU A 42 -3.05 0.99 -20.13
C LEU A 42 -4.33 1.79 -19.84
N VAL A 43 -5.25 1.80 -20.81
CA VAL A 43 -6.58 2.40 -20.71
C VAL A 43 -7.64 1.53 -21.38
N PRO A 44 -8.92 1.54 -20.92
CA PRO A 44 -9.98 0.71 -21.49
C PRO A 44 -10.54 1.28 -22.81
N ASN A 45 -10.26 2.54 -23.13
CA ASN A 45 -10.71 3.19 -24.38
C ASN A 45 -9.94 4.49 -24.65
N GLU A 46 -10.01 4.99 -25.86
CA GLU A 46 -9.30 6.19 -26.33
C GLU A 46 -9.77 7.51 -25.68
N SER A 47 -10.92 7.53 -25.02
CA SER A 47 -11.45 8.76 -24.41
C SER A 47 -10.73 9.12 -23.10
N ILE A 48 -10.06 8.16 -22.46
CA ILE A 48 -9.26 8.40 -21.25
C ILE A 48 -7.88 8.89 -21.67
N LYS A 49 -7.69 10.20 -21.59
CA LYS A 49 -6.40 10.85 -21.80
C LYS A 49 -5.94 11.48 -20.50
N LEU A 50 -4.79 11.02 -20.02
CA LEU A 50 -4.14 11.63 -18.87
C LEU A 50 -3.39 12.89 -19.31
N ASN A 51 -3.20 13.81 -18.39
CA ASN A 51 -2.41 15.02 -18.63
C ASN A 51 -0.91 14.70 -18.58
N SER A 52 -0.45 13.86 -19.51
CA SER A 52 0.90 13.35 -19.59
C SER A 52 1.30 13.18 -21.05
N ASN A 53 2.59 13.26 -21.36
CA ASN A 53 3.17 12.94 -22.67
C ASN A 53 3.34 11.42 -22.89
N ALA A 54 2.96 10.59 -21.93
CA ALA A 54 2.99 9.14 -22.02
C ALA A 54 2.03 8.59 -23.10
N VAL A 55 2.32 7.41 -23.61
CA VAL A 55 1.59 6.79 -24.72
C VAL A 55 0.46 5.90 -24.21
N PRO A 56 -0.82 6.22 -24.45
CA PRO A 56 -1.92 5.34 -24.08
C PRO A 56 -1.94 4.07 -24.95
N VAL A 57 -2.18 2.94 -24.31
CA VAL A 57 -2.41 1.65 -24.95
C VAL A 57 -3.82 1.19 -24.57
N VAL A 58 -4.67 1.09 -25.57
CA VAL A 58 -6.06 0.66 -25.35
C VAL A 58 -6.11 -0.86 -25.21
N ILE A 59 -6.78 -1.32 -24.16
CA ILE A 59 -7.04 -2.73 -23.93
C ILE A 59 -8.55 -2.99 -23.95
N ASP A 60 -8.98 -4.03 -24.64
CA ASP A 60 -10.39 -4.45 -24.79
C ASP A 60 -10.70 -5.77 -24.10
N GLU A 61 -9.76 -6.26 -23.31
CA GLU A 61 -9.87 -7.50 -22.54
C GLU A 61 -9.35 -7.32 -21.10
N ASP A 62 -9.55 -8.32 -20.27
CA ASP A 62 -9.01 -8.36 -18.91
C ASP A 62 -7.48 -8.17 -18.89
N ILE A 63 -6.99 -7.33 -17.95
CA ILE A 63 -5.58 -6.94 -17.89
C ILE A 63 -4.63 -8.14 -17.75
N SER A 64 -5.01 -9.19 -17.02
CA SER A 64 -4.16 -10.39 -16.86
C SER A 64 -4.00 -11.14 -18.17
N LYS A 65 -5.06 -11.20 -18.96
CA LYS A 65 -5.03 -11.80 -20.31
C LYS A 65 -4.20 -10.97 -21.26
N TRP A 66 -4.37 -9.66 -21.21
CA TRP A 66 -3.60 -8.74 -22.05
C TRP A 66 -2.11 -8.81 -21.72
N LEU A 67 -1.73 -8.76 -20.45
CA LEU A 67 -0.34 -8.89 -20.01
C LEU A 67 0.27 -10.22 -20.49
N SER A 68 -0.44 -11.34 -20.34
CA SER A 68 0.05 -12.66 -20.78
C SER A 68 0.37 -12.72 -22.26
N LYS A 69 -0.23 -11.88 -23.10
CA LYS A 69 -0.03 -11.84 -24.55
C LYS A 69 1.01 -10.82 -24.99
N HIS A 70 1.09 -9.67 -24.29
CA HIS A 70 1.78 -8.48 -24.79
C HIS A 70 2.95 -8.00 -23.91
N ILE A 71 3.08 -8.51 -22.68
CA ILE A 71 4.10 -7.98 -21.76
C ILE A 71 5.53 -8.16 -22.29
N THR A 72 5.80 -9.18 -23.08
CA THR A 72 7.11 -9.43 -23.73
C THR A 72 7.49 -8.39 -24.78
N GLU A 73 6.58 -7.50 -25.16
CA GLU A 73 6.89 -6.35 -26.01
C GLU A 73 7.58 -5.21 -25.24
N TYR A 74 7.70 -5.33 -23.92
CA TYR A 74 8.29 -4.34 -23.01
C TYR A 74 9.55 -4.88 -22.36
N ASP A 75 10.48 -3.97 -22.08
CA ASP A 75 11.72 -4.30 -21.36
C ASP A 75 11.46 -4.33 -19.84
N ALA A 76 10.54 -3.47 -19.37
CA ALA A 76 10.21 -3.34 -17.96
C ALA A 76 8.75 -2.90 -17.75
N CYS A 77 8.24 -3.19 -16.55
CA CYS A 77 6.89 -2.83 -16.14
C CYS A 77 6.87 -2.32 -14.69
N LEU A 78 6.09 -1.25 -14.44
CA LEU A 78 5.77 -0.75 -13.12
C LEU A 78 4.27 -0.97 -12.87
N PRO A 79 3.89 -2.02 -12.12
CA PRO A 79 2.50 -2.30 -11.80
C PRO A 79 2.02 -1.48 -10.60
N ILE A 80 0.83 -0.88 -10.71
CA ILE A 80 0.11 -0.23 -9.63
C ILE A 80 -1.24 -0.93 -9.50
N ALA A 81 -1.40 -1.73 -8.46
CA ALA A 81 -2.62 -2.50 -8.22
C ALA A 81 -2.83 -2.71 -6.72
N PRO A 82 -4.06 -2.96 -6.26
CA PRO A 82 -4.31 -3.35 -4.88
C PRO A 82 -3.82 -4.78 -4.63
N GLU A 83 -3.51 -5.08 -3.37
CA GLU A 83 -3.11 -6.41 -2.92
C GLU A 83 -4.29 -7.36 -2.74
N GLU A 84 -5.51 -6.82 -2.62
CA GLU A 84 -6.75 -7.56 -2.37
C GLU A 84 -6.93 -8.73 -3.33
N ASP A 85 -7.38 -9.88 -2.79
CA ASP A 85 -7.57 -11.13 -3.54
C ASP A 85 -6.30 -11.63 -4.28
N GLY A 86 -5.12 -11.18 -3.88
CA GLY A 86 -3.84 -11.56 -4.50
C GLY A 86 -3.60 -10.89 -5.86
N LEU A 87 -4.35 -9.85 -6.21
CA LEU A 87 -4.33 -9.24 -7.54
C LEU A 87 -2.94 -8.72 -7.94
N LEU A 88 -2.30 -7.90 -7.10
CA LEU A 88 -0.95 -7.38 -7.39
C LEU A 88 0.07 -8.53 -7.53
N HIS A 89 -0.03 -9.56 -6.68
CA HIS A 89 0.81 -10.76 -6.78
C HIS A 89 0.66 -11.43 -8.14
N ASP A 90 -0.58 -11.70 -8.58
CA ASP A 90 -0.85 -12.44 -9.81
C ASP A 90 -0.37 -11.66 -11.05
N LEU A 91 -0.63 -10.35 -11.10
CA LEU A 91 -0.15 -9.48 -12.18
C LEU A 91 1.38 -9.43 -12.22
N THR A 92 2.03 -9.29 -11.06
CA THR A 92 3.49 -9.29 -10.97
C THR A 92 4.08 -10.64 -11.38
N GLN A 93 3.45 -11.75 -10.98
CA GLN A 93 3.87 -13.10 -11.39
C GLN A 93 3.80 -13.30 -12.91
N ILE A 94 2.78 -12.75 -13.58
CA ILE A 94 2.68 -12.79 -15.04
C ILE A 94 3.87 -12.05 -15.66
N ILE A 95 4.24 -10.86 -15.18
CA ILE A 95 5.34 -10.05 -15.68
C ILE A 95 6.67 -10.81 -15.51
N GLU A 96 6.94 -11.30 -14.29
CA GLU A 96 8.16 -12.06 -13.96
C GLU A 96 8.31 -13.35 -14.79
N SER A 97 7.21 -14.11 -14.93
CA SER A 97 7.22 -15.38 -15.67
C SER A 97 7.52 -15.21 -17.16
N ASN A 98 7.32 -14.02 -17.69
CA ASN A 98 7.67 -13.66 -19.07
C ASN A 98 9.07 -13.01 -19.20
N GLY A 99 9.86 -12.97 -18.12
CA GLY A 99 11.23 -12.45 -18.13
C GLY A 99 11.32 -10.92 -18.25
N VAL A 100 10.24 -10.19 -17.96
CA VAL A 100 10.20 -8.72 -18.00
C VAL A 100 10.55 -8.18 -16.61
N THR A 101 11.37 -7.13 -16.57
CA THR A 101 11.80 -6.49 -15.32
C THR A 101 10.61 -5.82 -14.64
N VAL A 102 10.39 -6.12 -13.36
CA VAL A 102 9.40 -5.42 -12.52
C VAL A 102 10.08 -4.25 -11.81
N PHE A 103 9.57 -3.03 -11.99
CA PHE A 103 9.99 -1.87 -11.18
C PHE A 103 9.18 -1.79 -9.90
N GLY A 104 9.48 -2.71 -8.98
CA GLY A 104 8.82 -2.90 -7.71
C GLY A 104 9.23 -4.21 -7.06
N SER A 105 8.57 -4.56 -5.99
CA SER A 105 8.80 -5.80 -5.25
C SER A 105 8.45 -7.04 -6.09
N ASN A 106 9.14 -8.16 -5.83
CA ASN A 106 8.82 -9.40 -6.50
C ASN A 106 7.52 -10.04 -5.99
N SER A 107 6.95 -10.95 -6.77
CA SER A 107 5.66 -11.60 -6.45
C SER A 107 5.67 -12.34 -5.11
N LYS A 108 6.80 -12.92 -4.69
CA LYS A 108 6.92 -13.61 -3.39
C LYS A 108 6.83 -12.63 -2.22
N ALA A 109 7.53 -11.51 -2.30
CA ALA A 109 7.48 -10.45 -1.28
C ALA A 109 6.08 -9.85 -1.19
N ILE A 110 5.45 -9.55 -2.34
CA ILE A 110 4.07 -9.05 -2.39
C ILE A 110 3.12 -10.03 -1.70
N LYS A 111 3.20 -11.32 -2.02
CA LYS A 111 2.35 -12.35 -1.39
C LYS A 111 2.51 -12.38 0.12
N LEU A 112 3.75 -12.29 0.61
CA LEU A 112 4.04 -12.33 2.05
C LEU A 112 3.52 -11.08 2.77
N THR A 113 3.73 -9.89 2.20
CA THR A 113 3.31 -8.63 2.81
C THR A 113 1.81 -8.38 2.72
N THR A 114 1.14 -8.94 1.70
CA THR A 114 -0.31 -8.85 1.52
C THR A 114 -1.07 -9.54 2.66
N ASP A 115 -0.67 -10.76 3.02
CA ASP A 115 -1.33 -11.51 4.08
C ASP A 115 -0.79 -11.08 5.46
N LYS A 116 -1.60 -10.36 6.19
CA LYS A 116 -1.25 -9.77 7.50
C LYS A 116 -0.87 -10.81 8.55
N PHE A 117 -1.40 -12.04 8.45
CA PHE A 117 -1.01 -13.11 9.36
C PHE A 117 0.33 -13.73 8.97
N GLU A 118 0.56 -13.97 7.68
CA GLU A 118 1.84 -14.51 7.21
C GLU A 118 2.98 -13.47 7.42
N MET A 119 2.70 -12.19 7.19
CA MET A 119 3.62 -11.09 7.51
C MET A 119 3.94 -11.06 9.03
N TYR A 120 2.91 -11.17 9.89
CA TYR A 120 3.12 -11.28 11.33
C TYR A 120 4.04 -12.44 11.68
N LYS A 121 3.80 -13.63 11.14
CA LYS A 121 4.63 -14.82 11.39
C LYS A 121 6.08 -14.65 10.94
N ALA A 122 6.31 -13.95 9.85
CA ALA A 122 7.66 -13.67 9.34
C ALA A 122 8.45 -12.69 10.22
N LEU A 123 7.76 -11.77 10.89
CA LEU A 123 8.35 -10.68 11.68
C LEU A 123 8.23 -10.85 13.20
N GLU A 124 7.45 -11.84 13.69
CA GLU A 124 7.28 -12.13 15.10
C GLU A 124 8.64 -12.35 15.79
N GLY A 125 8.88 -11.60 16.85
CA GLY A 125 10.15 -11.63 17.59
C GLY A 125 11.33 -10.93 16.93
N LYS A 126 11.14 -10.35 15.73
CA LYS A 126 12.17 -9.61 14.99
C LYS A 126 11.86 -8.11 14.88
N ALA A 127 10.59 -7.73 15.04
CA ALA A 127 10.13 -6.35 14.92
C ALA A 127 9.02 -6.08 15.95
N PRO A 128 8.76 -4.80 16.28
CA PRO A 128 7.66 -4.40 17.16
C PRO A 128 6.31 -4.49 16.44
N ILE A 129 5.92 -5.68 16.02
CA ILE A 129 4.68 -5.93 15.30
C ILE A 129 3.53 -6.21 16.27
N ILE A 130 2.34 -5.67 16.00
CA ILE A 130 1.14 -5.92 16.79
C ILE A 130 0.81 -7.42 16.74
N ARG A 131 0.62 -8.04 17.92
CA ARG A 131 0.20 -9.44 17.98
C ARG A 131 -1.05 -9.67 17.15
N THR A 132 -0.97 -10.63 16.24
CA THR A 132 -2.01 -10.91 15.25
C THR A 132 -2.51 -12.33 15.42
N GLU A 133 -3.80 -12.49 15.60
CA GLU A 133 -4.48 -13.78 15.69
C GLU A 133 -5.24 -14.07 14.40
N LYS A 134 -5.12 -15.31 13.91
CA LYS A 134 -5.83 -15.81 12.73
C LYS A 134 -7.14 -16.42 13.16
N ILE A 135 -8.27 -15.90 12.65
CA ILE A 135 -9.61 -16.35 12.99
C ILE A 135 -10.26 -16.93 11.73
N SER A 136 -10.56 -18.23 11.76
CA SER A 136 -11.29 -18.87 10.68
C SER A 136 -12.78 -18.49 10.71
N PHE A 137 -13.38 -18.26 9.53
CA PHE A 137 -14.84 -18.07 9.45
C PHE A 137 -15.64 -19.35 9.83
N ASN A 138 -14.98 -20.50 9.93
CA ASN A 138 -15.58 -21.77 10.35
C ASN A 138 -15.41 -22.05 11.86
N ASP A 139 -14.70 -21.19 12.60
CA ASP A 139 -14.56 -21.31 14.06
C ASP A 139 -15.91 -21.01 14.74
N ASP A 140 -16.07 -21.46 15.98
CA ASP A 140 -17.17 -21.01 16.84
C ASP A 140 -16.92 -19.56 17.28
N LEU A 141 -17.33 -18.62 16.41
CA LEU A 141 -17.13 -17.19 16.64
C LEU A 141 -17.87 -16.68 17.87
N GLU A 142 -18.98 -17.34 18.28
CA GLU A 142 -19.72 -16.96 19.48
C GLU A 142 -18.93 -17.30 20.75
N GLU A 143 -18.39 -18.52 20.82
CA GLU A 143 -17.56 -18.95 21.95
C GLU A 143 -16.24 -18.17 22.01
N LEU A 144 -15.60 -17.97 20.88
CA LEU A 144 -14.39 -17.13 20.78
C LEU A 144 -14.67 -15.70 21.26
N GLY A 145 -15.74 -15.08 20.77
CA GLY A 145 -16.09 -13.71 21.15
C GLY A 145 -16.46 -13.59 22.63
N LYS A 146 -17.15 -14.57 23.20
CA LYS A 146 -17.41 -14.61 24.66
C LYS A 146 -16.10 -14.62 25.45
N THR A 147 -15.11 -15.37 24.99
CA THR A 147 -13.78 -15.42 25.66
C THR A 147 -13.03 -14.10 25.49
N VAL A 148 -12.95 -13.54 24.30
CA VAL A 148 -12.19 -12.33 23.97
C VAL A 148 -12.74 -11.10 24.70
N PHE A 149 -14.08 -10.95 24.76
CA PHE A 149 -14.73 -9.77 25.33
C PHE A 149 -15.26 -9.99 26.76
N GLN A 150 -14.68 -10.94 27.50
CA GLN A 150 -14.96 -11.09 28.95
C GLN A 150 -14.49 -9.87 29.76
N GLU A 151 -13.34 -9.29 29.35
CA GLU A 151 -12.83 -8.06 29.92
C GLU A 151 -13.10 -6.90 28.95
N SER A 152 -13.21 -5.69 29.50
CA SER A 152 -13.39 -4.48 28.68
C SER A 152 -12.09 -4.20 27.90
N CYS A 153 -12.03 -4.68 26.67
CA CYS A 153 -10.88 -4.46 25.78
C CYS A 153 -11.38 -4.04 24.39
N LEU A 154 -10.56 -3.25 23.70
CA LEU A 154 -10.79 -2.92 22.31
C LEU A 154 -9.96 -3.85 21.41
N LYS A 155 -10.61 -4.41 20.41
CA LYS A 155 -9.95 -5.23 19.39
C LYS A 155 -10.15 -4.62 18.00
N VAL A 156 -9.19 -4.88 17.13
CA VAL A 156 -9.30 -4.56 15.71
C VAL A 156 -9.46 -5.85 14.95
N ILE A 157 -10.49 -5.95 14.11
CA ILE A 157 -10.59 -7.03 13.12
C ILE A 157 -10.49 -6.44 11.72
N LYS A 158 -9.85 -7.18 10.82
CA LYS A 158 -9.63 -6.76 9.44
C LYS A 158 -9.48 -7.94 8.50
N PRO A 159 -9.83 -7.80 7.20
CA PRO A 159 -9.47 -8.79 6.20
C PRO A 159 -7.97 -9.03 6.21
N ALA A 160 -7.52 -10.27 6.07
CA ALA A 160 -6.09 -10.59 6.11
C ALA A 160 -5.34 -10.00 4.91
N ASP A 161 -6.01 -9.83 3.77
CA ASP A 161 -5.51 -9.28 2.50
C ASP A 161 -6.16 -7.94 2.10
N GLY A 162 -6.90 -7.30 3.02
CA GLY A 162 -7.62 -6.04 2.75
C GLY A 162 -6.72 -4.83 2.56
N VAL A 163 -7.20 -3.88 1.75
CA VAL A 163 -6.53 -2.62 1.42
C VAL A 163 -7.39 -1.40 1.79
N SER A 164 -6.79 -0.22 1.87
CA SER A 164 -7.49 1.08 2.03
C SER A 164 -8.48 1.13 3.20
N SER A 165 -8.18 0.47 4.31
CA SER A 165 -9.05 0.34 5.50
C SER A 165 -10.40 -0.35 5.24
N SER A 166 -10.61 -0.98 4.08
CA SER A 166 -11.84 -1.70 3.75
C SER A 166 -12.06 -2.87 4.72
N GLY A 167 -13.21 -2.88 5.40
CA GLY A 167 -13.55 -3.93 6.36
C GLY A 167 -12.79 -3.87 7.69
N VAL A 168 -11.98 -2.84 7.94
CA VAL A 168 -11.29 -2.67 9.23
C VAL A 168 -12.25 -2.10 10.27
N MET A 169 -12.36 -2.77 11.42
CA MET A 169 -13.30 -2.38 12.48
C MET A 169 -12.66 -2.45 13.85
N VAL A 170 -12.96 -1.45 14.70
CA VAL A 170 -12.60 -1.42 16.12
C VAL A 170 -13.81 -1.87 16.93
N LEU A 171 -13.67 -2.88 17.74
CA LEU A 171 -14.76 -3.57 18.42
C LEU A 171 -14.56 -3.58 19.92
N SER A 172 -15.68 -3.51 20.68
CA SER A 172 -15.68 -3.55 22.13
C SER A 172 -16.65 -4.60 22.72
N SER A 173 -17.35 -5.34 21.88
CA SER A 173 -18.37 -6.29 22.32
C SER A 173 -18.46 -7.55 21.45
N LEU A 174 -19.01 -8.60 22.03
CA LEU A 174 -19.35 -9.83 21.30
C LEU A 174 -20.30 -9.53 20.12
N GLU A 175 -21.30 -8.67 20.32
CA GLU A 175 -22.26 -8.32 19.26
C GLU A 175 -21.57 -7.67 18.07
N ASP A 176 -20.73 -6.67 18.31
CA ASP A 176 -19.95 -5.99 17.27
C ASP A 176 -19.03 -6.97 16.55
N PHE A 177 -18.40 -7.92 17.27
CA PHE A 177 -17.53 -8.94 16.71
C PHE A 177 -18.27 -9.86 15.74
N LEU A 178 -19.43 -10.36 16.12
CA LEU A 178 -20.24 -11.25 15.26
C LEU A 178 -20.76 -10.52 14.02
N ILE A 179 -21.13 -9.24 14.15
CA ILE A 179 -21.53 -8.39 13.02
C ILE A 179 -20.31 -8.11 12.15
N GLY A 180 -19.17 -7.73 12.74
CA GLY A 180 -17.94 -7.42 12.05
C GLY A 180 -17.41 -8.60 11.22
N ALA A 181 -17.39 -9.79 11.78
CA ALA A 181 -16.98 -10.99 11.05
C ALA A 181 -17.83 -11.27 9.78
N LYS A 182 -19.15 -11.03 9.86
CA LYS A 182 -20.04 -11.13 8.69
C LYS A 182 -19.75 -10.06 7.64
N ILE A 183 -19.40 -8.85 8.07
CA ILE A 183 -19.03 -7.74 7.18
C ILE A 183 -17.70 -8.06 6.49
N ILE A 184 -16.66 -8.47 7.22
CA ILE A 184 -15.34 -8.78 6.68
C ILE A 184 -15.41 -9.86 5.60
N ARG A 185 -16.32 -10.84 5.74
CA ARG A 185 -16.52 -11.90 4.75
C ARG A 185 -16.81 -11.39 3.34
N GLN A 186 -17.27 -10.14 3.21
CA GLN A 186 -17.55 -9.51 1.92
C GLN A 186 -16.29 -8.87 1.27
N PHE A 187 -15.20 -8.72 2.05
CA PHE A 187 -13.96 -8.04 1.65
C PHE A 187 -12.78 -8.99 1.47
N THR A 188 -12.96 -10.30 1.55
CA THR A 188 -11.87 -11.26 1.33
C THR A 188 -12.40 -12.59 0.84
N LYS A 189 -11.64 -13.25 -0.03
CA LYS A 189 -11.88 -14.64 -0.44
C LYS A 189 -11.15 -15.64 0.46
N LEU A 190 -10.23 -15.15 1.31
CA LEU A 190 -9.54 -16.02 2.27
C LEU A 190 -10.53 -16.66 3.25
N PRO A 191 -10.27 -17.89 3.74
CA PRO A 191 -11.16 -18.57 4.68
C PRO A 191 -11.05 -18.03 6.12
N TYR A 192 -10.34 -16.92 6.34
CA TYR A 192 -10.04 -16.33 7.64
C TYR A 192 -9.86 -14.81 7.53
N PHE A 193 -9.92 -14.18 8.67
CA PHE A 193 -9.55 -12.79 8.91
C PHE A 193 -8.57 -12.71 10.08
N VAL A 194 -8.06 -11.51 10.38
CA VAL A 194 -7.15 -11.30 11.50
C VAL A 194 -7.77 -10.43 12.59
N MET A 195 -7.38 -10.72 13.82
CA MET A 195 -7.71 -9.93 15.00
C MET A 195 -6.43 -9.46 15.70
N GLN A 196 -6.44 -8.21 16.16
CA GLN A 196 -5.33 -7.56 16.86
C GLN A 196 -5.86 -6.79 18.07
N ASP A 197 -4.98 -6.48 19.02
CA ASP A 197 -5.27 -5.49 20.05
C ASP A 197 -5.38 -4.10 19.40
N TYR A 198 -6.31 -3.28 19.89
CA TYR A 198 -6.35 -1.88 19.50
C TYR A 198 -5.26 -1.11 20.26
N ILE A 199 -4.35 -0.49 19.52
CA ILE A 199 -3.31 0.37 20.08
C ILE A 199 -3.75 1.82 19.89
N PRO A 200 -3.99 2.59 20.98
CA PRO A 200 -4.28 4.01 20.86
C PRO A 200 -3.00 4.77 20.48
N GLY A 201 -3.08 5.66 19.51
CA GLY A 201 -1.89 6.44 19.09
C GLY A 201 -2.08 7.11 17.73
N ASP A 202 -1.02 7.76 17.28
CA ASP A 202 -0.98 8.42 15.98
C ASP A 202 -0.76 7.38 14.88
N SER A 203 -1.71 7.32 13.94
CA SER A 203 -1.53 6.53 12.71
C SER A 203 -0.60 7.26 11.77
N VAL A 204 0.47 6.59 11.38
CA VAL A 204 1.49 7.16 10.49
C VAL A 204 1.93 6.12 9.46
N SER A 205 2.59 6.59 8.40
CA SER A 205 3.31 5.71 7.48
C SER A 205 4.72 6.23 7.24
N VAL A 206 5.64 5.33 6.93
CA VAL A 206 6.96 5.68 6.43
C VAL A 206 7.02 5.31 4.95
N SER A 207 7.42 6.28 4.11
CA SER A 207 7.75 6.02 2.72
C SER A 207 9.24 5.70 2.59
N LEU A 208 9.58 4.60 1.89
CA LEU A 208 10.95 4.14 1.70
C LEU A 208 11.24 3.83 0.23
N LEU A 209 12.52 3.84 -0.10
CA LEU A 209 13.07 3.15 -1.28
C LEU A 209 13.94 1.98 -0.82
N SER A 210 13.81 0.84 -1.48
CA SER A 210 14.59 -0.36 -1.20
C SER A 210 15.23 -0.90 -2.48
N ASP A 211 16.49 -1.34 -2.40
CA ASP A 211 17.18 -2.07 -3.47
C ASP A 211 17.13 -3.60 -3.29
N GLY A 212 16.44 -4.06 -2.23
CA GLY A 212 16.31 -5.47 -1.85
C GLY A 212 17.28 -5.92 -0.77
N GLU A 213 18.34 -5.16 -0.49
CA GLU A 213 19.30 -5.39 0.59
C GLU A 213 19.23 -4.26 1.62
N THR A 214 19.17 -3.03 1.14
CA THR A 214 19.13 -1.81 1.95
C THR A 214 17.87 -1.02 1.66
N ALA A 215 17.26 -0.47 2.70
CA ALA A 215 16.13 0.44 2.58
C ALA A 215 16.46 1.83 3.13
N ILE A 216 16.02 2.87 2.43
CA ILE A 216 16.22 4.26 2.82
C ILE A 216 14.86 4.91 3.11
N PRO A 217 14.59 5.28 4.39
CA PRO A 217 13.39 6.04 4.74
C PRO A 217 13.42 7.45 4.18
N LEU A 218 12.42 7.80 3.37
CA LEU A 218 12.29 9.12 2.75
C LEU A 218 11.56 10.10 3.67
N SER A 219 10.41 9.69 4.20
CA SER A 219 9.59 10.54 5.08
C SER A 219 8.77 9.72 6.06
N LEU A 220 8.51 10.30 7.23
CA LEU A 220 7.38 9.91 8.09
C LEU A 220 6.18 10.75 7.64
N ASN A 221 5.02 10.14 7.49
CA ASN A 221 3.80 10.76 7.00
C ASN A 221 2.68 10.56 8.02
N GLN A 222 1.91 11.59 8.29
CA GLN A 222 0.69 11.48 9.09
C GLN A 222 -0.44 10.88 8.24
N GLN A 223 -1.22 10.00 8.85
CA GLN A 223 -2.46 9.49 8.26
C GLN A 223 -3.65 10.10 8.97
N ASP A 224 -4.57 10.70 8.22
CA ASP A 224 -5.84 11.20 8.74
C ASP A 224 -6.85 10.06 8.79
N ILE A 225 -6.92 9.42 9.97
CA ILE A 225 -7.77 8.27 10.25
C ILE A 225 -8.97 8.73 11.08
N GLU A 226 -10.15 8.37 10.64
CA GLU A 226 -11.38 8.61 11.37
C GLU A 226 -12.03 7.29 11.79
N ILE A 227 -12.48 7.19 13.04
CA ILE A 227 -13.24 6.04 13.56
C ILE A 227 -14.67 6.48 13.81
N LYS A 228 -15.61 5.94 13.03
CA LYS A 228 -17.05 6.20 13.18
C LYS A 228 -17.83 4.88 13.19
N SER A 229 -18.66 4.68 14.21
CA SER A 229 -19.50 3.47 14.32
C SER A 229 -18.71 2.18 14.08
N CYS A 230 -17.60 2.03 14.80
CA CYS A 230 -16.64 0.93 14.71
C CYS A 230 -15.82 0.84 13.40
N LYS A 231 -16.13 1.59 12.37
CA LYS A 231 -15.42 1.56 11.08
C LYS A 231 -14.29 2.56 11.05
N ILE A 232 -13.18 2.13 10.47
CA ILE A 232 -12.02 2.99 10.18
C ILE A 232 -12.12 3.51 8.75
N SER A 233 -11.84 4.80 8.56
CA SER A 233 -11.71 5.42 7.24
C SER A 233 -10.43 6.26 7.16
N TYR A 234 -9.78 6.21 6.00
CA TYR A 234 -8.61 7.00 5.66
C TYR A 234 -9.02 8.18 4.77
N ASN A 235 -8.75 9.41 5.21
CA ASN A 235 -9.20 10.64 4.56
C ASN A 235 -8.06 11.38 3.82
N GLY A 236 -6.81 11.04 4.11
CA GLY A 236 -5.63 11.70 3.55
C GLY A 236 -4.46 11.73 4.53
N GLY A 237 -3.59 12.72 4.40
CA GLY A 237 -2.44 12.83 5.27
C GLY A 237 -1.57 14.05 5.03
N LYS A 238 -0.46 14.10 5.75
CA LYS A 238 0.55 15.17 5.68
C LYS A 238 1.95 14.56 5.47
N VAL A 239 2.73 15.15 4.60
CA VAL A 239 4.10 14.73 4.25
C VAL A 239 5.04 15.95 4.26
N PRO A 240 6.15 15.92 4.99
CA PRO A 240 6.47 15.02 6.08
C PRO A 240 5.66 15.33 7.35
N TYR A 241 5.60 14.39 8.27
CA TYR A 241 5.07 14.58 9.61
C TYR A 241 6.21 14.69 10.62
N ASN A 242 6.23 15.79 11.37
CA ASN A 242 7.22 16.02 12.42
C ASN A 242 6.69 15.44 13.74
N HIS A 243 7.37 14.42 14.26
CA HIS A 243 7.02 13.77 15.51
C HIS A 243 8.30 13.38 16.26
N GLU A 244 8.26 13.36 17.59
CA GLU A 244 9.42 13.01 18.43
C GLU A 244 9.94 11.59 18.17
N LEU A 245 9.03 10.63 17.86
CA LEU A 245 9.39 9.26 17.49
C LEU A 245 9.78 9.08 16.01
N SER A 246 9.96 10.17 15.25
CA SER A 246 10.22 10.09 13.80
C SER A 246 11.45 9.25 13.46
N LEU A 247 12.52 9.35 14.25
CA LEU A 247 13.74 8.57 14.03
C LEU A 247 13.50 7.08 14.29
N ILE A 248 12.81 6.75 15.38
CA ILE A 248 12.50 5.36 15.75
C ILE A 248 11.56 4.75 14.71
N ALA A 249 10.54 5.49 14.29
CA ALA A 249 9.60 5.04 13.28
C ALA A 249 10.29 4.73 11.93
N LYS A 250 11.19 5.60 11.48
CA LYS A 250 11.96 5.41 10.26
C LYS A 250 12.91 4.23 10.34
N GLU A 251 13.59 4.04 11.46
CA GLU A 251 14.48 2.91 11.67
C GLU A 251 13.71 1.59 11.78
N THR A 252 12.56 1.59 12.47
CA THR A 252 11.66 0.43 12.52
C THR A 252 11.21 0.04 11.12
N ALA A 253 10.74 1.01 10.32
CA ALA A 253 10.28 0.78 8.96
C ALA A 253 11.41 0.25 8.05
N LYS A 254 12.62 0.80 8.16
CA LYS A 254 13.79 0.31 7.45
C LYS A 254 14.08 -1.15 7.78
N ASN A 255 14.19 -1.46 9.07
CA ASN A 255 14.54 -2.80 9.54
C ASN A 255 13.53 -3.86 9.09
N VAL A 256 12.22 -3.57 9.12
CA VAL A 256 11.20 -4.55 8.69
C VAL A 256 11.22 -4.78 7.18
N VAL A 257 11.55 -3.76 6.39
CA VAL A 257 11.69 -3.89 4.93
C VAL A 257 12.92 -4.74 4.60
N GLU A 258 14.06 -4.53 5.27
CA GLU A 258 15.30 -5.28 5.05
C GLU A 258 15.23 -6.75 5.50
N ILE A 259 14.29 -7.11 6.39
CA ILE A 259 14.06 -8.51 6.80
C ILE A 259 13.34 -9.32 5.71
N ILE A 260 12.52 -8.67 4.88
CA ILE A 260 11.68 -9.36 3.89
C ILE A 260 12.38 -9.36 2.53
N GLU A 261 12.91 -10.52 2.14
CA GLU A 261 13.58 -10.71 0.86
C GLU A 261 12.66 -10.36 -0.33
N GLY A 262 13.18 -9.57 -1.26
CA GLY A 262 12.49 -9.22 -2.50
C GLY A 262 11.55 -8.01 -2.41
N VAL A 263 11.55 -7.30 -1.28
CA VAL A 263 10.91 -5.99 -1.18
C VAL A 263 11.84 -4.95 -1.80
N VAL A 264 11.48 -4.45 -2.99
CA VAL A 264 12.29 -3.57 -3.83
C VAL A 264 11.43 -2.42 -4.36
N GLY A 265 12.06 -1.30 -4.71
CA GLY A 265 11.37 -0.13 -5.22
C GLY A 265 10.79 0.74 -4.10
N PHE A 266 9.67 1.37 -4.37
CA PHE A 266 8.96 2.17 -3.37
C PHE A 266 8.14 1.27 -2.44
N VAL A 267 8.20 1.57 -1.14
CA VAL A 267 7.51 0.81 -0.09
C VAL A 267 6.86 1.78 0.89
N GLY A 268 5.64 1.49 1.30
CA GLY A 268 4.97 2.14 2.42
C GLY A 268 4.91 1.21 3.63
N VAL A 269 5.30 1.69 4.81
CA VAL A 269 5.19 0.93 6.06
C VAL A 269 4.28 1.69 7.01
N ASP A 270 3.14 1.08 7.36
CA ASP A 270 2.17 1.68 8.25
C ASP A 270 2.48 1.32 9.71
N LEU A 271 2.46 2.34 10.56
CA LEU A 271 2.85 2.25 11.96
C LEU A 271 1.82 2.97 12.86
N ILE A 272 1.80 2.60 14.14
CA ILE A 272 1.15 3.39 15.19
C ILE A 272 2.23 3.88 16.15
N LEU A 273 2.21 5.18 16.44
CA LEU A 273 3.03 5.81 17.47
C LEU A 273 2.19 5.93 18.75
N CYS A 274 2.60 5.22 19.79
CA CYS A 274 1.87 5.20 21.05
C CYS A 274 2.84 5.43 22.21
N GLU A 275 2.68 6.54 22.95
CA GLU A 275 3.61 6.94 23.99
C GLU A 275 5.05 6.99 23.48
N ASP A 276 5.95 6.16 24.00
CA ASP A 276 7.37 6.06 23.60
C ASP A 276 7.65 4.88 22.65
N GLU A 277 6.60 4.19 22.16
CA GLU A 277 6.70 2.96 21.37
C GLU A 277 6.18 3.13 19.94
N VAL A 278 6.72 2.33 19.04
CA VAL A 278 6.33 2.25 17.63
C VAL A 278 5.87 0.84 17.32
N TYR A 279 4.67 0.69 16.77
CA TYR A 279 4.09 -0.59 16.42
C TYR A 279 3.89 -0.72 14.90
N LEU A 280 4.40 -1.82 14.34
CA LEU A 280 4.16 -2.15 12.93
C LEU A 280 2.73 -2.65 12.73
N VAL A 281 2.04 -2.06 11.76
CA VAL A 281 0.67 -2.42 11.34
C VAL A 281 0.68 -3.26 10.08
N GLU A 282 1.34 -2.76 9.01
CA GLU A 282 1.43 -3.46 7.71
C GLU A 282 2.57 -2.90 6.83
N ILE A 283 2.97 -3.68 5.84
CA ILE A 283 3.94 -3.30 4.82
C ILE A 283 3.24 -3.35 3.46
N ASN A 284 3.19 -2.19 2.79
CA ASN A 284 2.66 -2.04 1.45
C ASN A 284 3.84 -2.04 0.45
N SER A 285 4.14 -3.18 -0.15
CA SER A 285 5.30 -3.37 -1.03
C SER A 285 5.05 -2.84 -2.46
N ARG A 286 4.52 -1.61 -2.54
CA ARG A 286 4.14 -0.88 -3.76
C ARG A 286 4.12 0.63 -3.53
N LEU A 287 3.82 1.37 -4.61
CA LEU A 287 3.49 2.79 -4.50
C LEU A 287 2.25 3.01 -3.63
N THR A 288 2.32 3.98 -2.72
CA THR A 288 1.24 4.37 -1.82
C THR A 288 0.88 5.85 -2.02
N THR A 289 -0.28 6.28 -1.53
CA THR A 289 -0.80 7.65 -1.74
C THR A 289 0.18 8.77 -1.35
N PRO A 290 1.00 8.65 -0.27
CA PRO A 290 2.03 9.64 0.04
C PRO A 290 3.05 9.92 -1.07
N TYR A 291 3.23 9.02 -2.05
CA TYR A 291 4.09 9.25 -3.22
C TYR A 291 3.75 10.58 -3.92
N ILE A 292 2.45 10.88 -4.08
CA ILE A 292 1.96 12.07 -4.78
C ILE A 292 2.44 13.37 -4.11
N ALA A 293 2.43 13.38 -2.78
CA ALA A 293 2.89 14.52 -1.99
C ALA A 293 4.43 14.58 -1.91
N LEU A 294 5.05 13.43 -1.69
CA LEU A 294 6.50 13.31 -1.48
C LEU A 294 7.28 13.75 -2.72
N ARG A 295 6.85 13.38 -3.94
CA ARG A 295 7.49 13.78 -5.20
C ARG A 295 7.60 15.29 -5.38
N MET A 296 6.68 16.05 -4.79
CA MET A 296 6.65 17.52 -4.90
C MET A 296 7.71 18.22 -4.04
N ILE A 297 8.24 17.54 -3.04
CA ILE A 297 9.17 18.12 -2.06
C ILE A 297 10.52 17.41 -2.01
N THR A 298 10.72 16.30 -2.71
CA THR A 298 12.04 15.67 -2.87
C THR A 298 12.93 16.54 -3.77
N LYS A 299 14.25 16.52 -3.53
CA LYS A 299 15.25 17.21 -4.34
C LYS A 299 15.70 16.43 -5.56
N PHE A 300 15.11 15.27 -5.80
CA PHE A 300 15.38 14.38 -6.92
C PHE A 300 14.05 13.88 -7.50
N ASN A 301 14.10 13.37 -8.72
CA ASN A 301 12.93 12.75 -9.34
C ASN A 301 12.63 11.41 -8.68
N LEU A 302 11.48 11.32 -8.01
CA LEU A 302 11.12 10.14 -7.21
C LEU A 302 10.83 8.91 -8.07
N GLY A 303 10.19 9.09 -9.23
CA GLY A 303 9.94 7.98 -10.16
C GLY A 303 11.24 7.38 -10.73
N GLU A 304 12.21 8.23 -11.06
CA GLU A 304 13.54 7.76 -11.47
C GLU A 304 14.26 7.03 -10.33
N ALA A 305 14.12 7.51 -9.09
CA ALA A 305 14.71 6.85 -7.95
C ALA A 305 14.10 5.47 -7.69
N VAL A 306 12.79 5.27 -7.96
CA VAL A 306 12.15 3.94 -7.95
C VAL A 306 12.79 3.01 -8.97
N ILE A 307 13.00 3.46 -10.21
CA ILE A 307 13.68 2.65 -11.24
C ILE A 307 15.11 2.33 -10.82
N ASN A 308 15.83 3.33 -10.33
CA ASN A 308 17.23 3.18 -9.93
C ASN A 308 17.41 2.21 -8.76
N SER A 309 16.48 2.22 -7.79
CA SER A 309 16.54 1.32 -6.63
C SER A 309 16.45 -0.16 -7.05
N VAL A 310 15.62 -0.49 -8.04
CA VAL A 310 15.58 -1.86 -8.62
C VAL A 310 16.88 -2.26 -9.28
N ASN A 311 17.69 -1.29 -9.71
CA ASN A 311 19.04 -1.50 -10.27
C ASN A 311 20.15 -1.39 -9.20
N GLY A 312 19.82 -1.41 -7.91
CA GLY A 312 20.78 -1.35 -6.80
C GLY A 312 21.33 0.06 -6.52
N VAL A 313 20.66 1.12 -7.00
CA VAL A 313 21.12 2.50 -6.80
C VAL A 313 20.10 3.29 -6.00
N LEU A 314 20.43 3.59 -4.76
CA LEU A 314 19.63 4.40 -3.85
C LEU A 314 20.13 5.85 -3.81
N PRO A 315 19.26 6.85 -3.52
CA PRO A 315 19.69 8.25 -3.44
C PRO A 315 20.57 8.53 -2.21
N ASP A 316 21.68 9.25 -2.42
CA ASP A 316 22.59 9.62 -1.32
C ASP A 316 22.06 10.72 -0.40
N ASN A 317 21.18 11.59 -0.88
CA ASN A 317 20.68 12.74 -0.15
C ASN A 317 19.14 12.82 -0.22
N ILE A 318 18.51 12.65 0.93
CA ILE A 318 17.05 12.71 1.09
C ILE A 318 16.66 14.08 1.67
N GLY A 319 16.96 15.16 0.93
CA GLY A 319 16.49 16.48 1.33
C GLY A 319 15.03 16.69 0.93
N LEU A 320 14.17 17.06 1.87
CA LEU A 320 12.80 17.49 1.61
C LEU A 320 12.69 19.01 1.71
N ASN A 321 11.95 19.64 0.79
CA ASN A 321 11.68 21.07 0.76
C ASN A 321 10.19 21.35 0.92
N GLY A 322 9.77 21.73 2.13
CA GLY A 322 8.37 22.07 2.41
C GLY A 322 7.57 20.91 2.98
N GLU A 323 6.28 21.12 3.10
CA GLU A 323 5.28 20.18 3.60
C GLU A 323 4.10 20.16 2.63
N VAL A 324 3.45 19.01 2.50
CA VAL A 324 2.29 18.83 1.61
C VAL A 324 1.19 18.14 2.39
N ASN A 325 -0.01 18.70 2.35
CA ASN A 325 -1.22 18.01 2.77
C ASN A 325 -1.93 17.46 1.55
N PHE A 326 -2.50 16.28 1.68
CA PHE A 326 -3.37 15.69 0.68
C PHE A 326 -4.60 15.08 1.37
N TYR A 327 -5.75 15.21 0.73
CA TYR A 327 -7.02 14.73 1.29
C TYR A 327 -8.01 14.41 0.18
N LYS A 328 -8.92 13.47 0.48
CA LYS A 328 -10.02 13.10 -0.40
C LYS A 328 -11.12 14.16 -0.32
N GLU A 329 -11.50 14.72 -1.45
CA GLU A 329 -12.63 15.63 -1.59
C GLU A 329 -13.59 15.14 -2.68
N GLY A 330 -14.63 14.42 -2.28
CA GLY A 330 -15.57 13.80 -3.20
C GLY A 330 -14.88 12.79 -4.13
N LYS A 331 -14.83 13.10 -5.42
CA LYS A 331 -14.20 12.26 -6.47
C LYS A 331 -12.80 12.75 -6.87
N SER A 332 -12.13 13.50 -6.04
CA SER A 332 -10.79 14.00 -6.34
C SER A 332 -9.87 13.91 -5.12
N LEU A 333 -8.58 13.77 -5.39
CA LEU A 333 -7.53 13.94 -4.40
C LEU A 333 -7.02 15.39 -4.50
N ARG A 334 -7.14 16.13 -3.40
CA ARG A 334 -6.61 17.48 -3.29
C ARG A 334 -5.23 17.44 -2.68
N VAL A 335 -4.33 18.22 -3.26
CA VAL A 335 -2.95 18.37 -2.78
C VAL A 335 -2.67 19.85 -2.55
N SER A 336 -2.14 20.20 -1.39
CA SER A 336 -1.78 21.58 -1.03
C SER A 336 -0.38 21.64 -0.45
N VAL A 337 0.50 22.39 -1.11
CA VAL A 337 1.86 22.65 -0.60
C VAL A 337 1.80 23.75 0.45
N LEU A 338 2.31 23.46 1.64
CA LEU A 338 2.51 24.45 2.69
C LEU A 338 3.89 25.05 2.52
N LYS A 339 3.94 26.38 2.40
CA LYS A 339 5.19 27.13 2.22
C LYS A 339 5.86 27.41 3.56
#